data_4b296a41a8e114db86cb1b498cc56fbe
#
_entry.id   4b296a41a8e114db86cb1b498cc56fbe
#
_cell.length_a   1.000
_cell.length_b   1.000
_cell.length_c   1.000
_cell.angle_alpha   90.00
_cell.angle_beta   90.00
_cell.angle_gamma   90.00
#
_symmetry.space_group_name_H-M   'P 1'
#
loop_
_entity.id
_entity.type
_entity.pdbx_description
1 polymer ?
#
loop_
_entity_poly.entity_id
_entity_poly.type
_entity_poly.pdbx_seq_one_letter_code
_entity_poly.pdbx_strand_id
1 'polypeptide(L)' 'MDNKTLKYIPGYYPYRIDEDGKVFASHPRTGFPVLVKESNHMVNVHYGGQKKRVKVAELYRRAFNKLLPED' A
#
# COMPACT_ATOMS: atom_id res chain seq x y z
N MET A 1 18.00 -8.97 -8.83
CA MET A 1 16.72 -9.31 -8.23
C MET A 1 16.40 -8.38 -7.08
N ASP A 2 15.33 -7.69 -7.19
CA ASP A 2 15.02 -6.70 -6.19
C ASP A 2 14.13 -7.27 -5.14
N ASN A 3 14.66 -7.31 -3.94
CA ASN A 3 13.87 -7.74 -2.79
C ASN A 3 13.39 -6.52 -2.04
N LYS A 4 12.43 -5.85 -2.64
CA LYS A 4 11.92 -4.67 -1.98
C LYS A 4 11.13 -5.08 -0.75
N THR A 5 11.33 -4.34 0.30
CA THR A 5 10.66 -4.62 1.55
C THR A 5 9.21 -4.21 1.44
N LEU A 6 8.32 -5.17 1.68
CA LEU A 6 6.88 -4.89 1.76
C LEU A 6 6.49 -4.88 3.23
N LYS A 7 5.84 -3.81 3.65
CA LYS A 7 5.37 -3.71 5.02
C LYS A 7 3.85 -3.58 5.04
N TYR A 8 3.23 -4.21 6.00
CA TYR A 8 1.80 -4.04 6.21
C TYR A 8 1.53 -2.62 6.66
N ILE A 9 0.43 -2.07 6.18
CA ILE A 9 0.06 -0.70 6.51
C ILE A 9 -0.83 -0.73 7.75
N PRO A 10 -0.40 -0.14 8.87
CA PRO A 10 -1.22 -0.15 10.08
C PRO A 10 -2.59 0.45 9.83
N GLY A 11 -3.63 -0.26 10.24
CA GLY A 11 -4.98 0.19 10.03
C GLY A 11 -5.57 -0.16 8.68
N TYR A 12 -4.77 -0.73 7.78
CA TYR A 12 -5.24 -1.08 6.44
C TYR A 12 -4.81 -2.49 6.06
N TYR A 13 -4.77 -3.37 7.02
CA TYR A 13 -4.46 -4.77 6.77
C TYR A 13 -5.53 -5.37 5.85
N PRO A 14 -5.18 -6.17 4.84
CA PRO A 14 -3.86 -6.75 4.58
C PRO A 14 -3.05 -6.01 3.52
N TYR A 15 -3.30 -4.74 3.32
CA TYR A 15 -2.57 -3.99 2.32
C TYR A 15 -1.12 -3.80 2.74
N ARG A 16 -0.21 -3.82 1.76
CA ARG A 16 1.21 -3.64 1.98
C ARG A 16 1.71 -2.53 1.09
N ILE A 17 2.86 -1.99 1.44
CA ILE A 17 3.47 -0.92 0.66
C ILE A 17 4.97 -1.15 0.64
N ASP A 18 5.61 -0.87 -0.51
CA ASP A 18 7.05 -1.04 -0.62
C ASP A 18 7.75 0.30 -0.46
N GLU A 19 9.08 0.25 -0.56
CA GLU A 19 9.89 1.44 -0.33
C GLU A 19 9.72 2.49 -1.41
N ASP A 20 9.20 2.12 -2.55
CA ASP A 20 8.95 3.07 -3.63
C ASP A 20 7.56 3.69 -3.54
N GLY A 21 6.79 3.29 -2.55
CA GLY A 21 5.44 3.82 -2.40
C GLY A 21 4.40 3.07 -3.21
N LYS A 22 4.72 1.90 -3.71
CA LYS A 22 3.74 1.09 -4.44
C LYS A 22 2.93 0.28 -3.45
N VAL A 23 1.61 0.32 -3.62
CA VAL A 23 0.69 -0.33 -2.70
C VAL A 23 0.24 -1.65 -3.28
N PHE A 24 0.19 -2.67 -2.44
CA PHE A 24 -0.18 -4.01 -2.86
C PHE A 24 -1.30 -4.54 -1.98
N ALA A 25 -2.25 -5.22 -2.62
CA ALA A 25 -3.30 -5.94 -1.92
C ALA A 25 -2.94 -7.41 -1.89
N SER A 26 -3.60 -8.17 -1.02
CA SER A 26 -3.40 -9.62 -0.98
C SER A 26 -4.41 -10.29 -1.87
N HIS A 27 -3.94 -11.19 -2.72
CA HIS A 27 -4.82 -11.96 -3.58
C HIS A 27 -5.71 -12.84 -2.70
N PRO A 28 -7.04 -12.87 -2.96
CA PRO A 28 -7.95 -13.59 -2.06
C PRO A 28 -7.69 -15.08 -1.98
N ARG A 29 -7.10 -15.66 -3.02
CA ARG A 29 -6.87 -17.10 -3.03
C ARG A 29 -5.47 -17.48 -2.57
N THR A 30 -4.47 -16.75 -3.06
CA THR A 30 -3.09 -17.14 -2.84
C THR A 30 -2.41 -16.34 -1.75
N GLY A 31 -2.94 -15.16 -1.42
CA GLY A 31 -2.31 -14.28 -0.47
C GLY A 31 -1.11 -13.55 -1.01
N PHE A 32 -0.76 -13.75 -2.29
CA PHE A 32 0.36 -13.07 -2.89
C PHE A 32 0.06 -11.59 -3.08
N PRO A 33 1.08 -10.73 -3.02
CA PRO A 33 0.86 -9.31 -3.24
C PRO A 33 0.44 -9.03 -4.68
N VAL A 34 -0.57 -8.18 -4.83
CA VAL A 34 -1.07 -7.77 -6.13
C VAL A 34 -1.03 -6.25 -6.16
N LEU A 35 -0.39 -5.69 -7.18
CA LEU A 35 -0.23 -4.25 -7.28
C LEU A 35 -1.58 -3.57 -7.40
N VAL A 36 -1.81 -2.57 -6.57
CA VAL A 36 -3.03 -1.77 -6.61
C VAL A 36 -2.79 -0.59 -7.54
N LYS A 37 -3.76 -0.35 -8.41
CA LYS A 37 -3.63 0.75 -9.36
C LYS A 37 -3.65 2.08 -8.62
N GLU A 38 -2.68 2.93 -8.94
CA GLU A 38 -2.54 4.25 -8.35
C GLU A 38 -2.99 5.31 -9.35
N SER A 39 -3.70 6.31 -8.86
CA SER A 39 -4.16 7.41 -9.70
C SER A 39 -4.02 8.70 -8.90
N ASN A 40 -3.30 9.68 -9.45
CA ASN A 40 -3.09 10.96 -8.77
C ASN A 40 -2.50 10.79 -7.38
N HIS A 41 -1.58 9.84 -7.25
CA HIS A 41 -0.92 9.53 -5.97
C HIS A 41 -1.89 9.05 -4.91
N MET A 42 -3.01 8.48 -5.35
CA MET A 42 -4.00 7.93 -4.44
C MET A 42 -4.36 6.52 -4.88
N VAL A 43 -4.75 5.70 -3.93
CA VAL A 43 -5.18 4.34 -4.22
C VAL A 43 -6.51 4.09 -3.52
N ASN A 44 -7.26 3.14 -4.08
CA ASN A 44 -8.50 2.70 -3.47
C ASN A 44 -8.23 1.47 -2.65
N VAL A 45 -8.62 1.50 -1.38
CA VAL A 45 -8.47 0.34 -0.51
C VAL A 45 -9.85 -0.08 -0.02
N HIS A 46 -10.00 -1.37 0.16
CA HIS A 46 -11.23 -1.93 0.72
C HIS A 46 -10.97 -2.20 2.20
N TYR A 47 -11.70 -1.54 3.04
CA TYR A 47 -11.44 -1.58 4.45
C TYR A 47 -12.78 -1.58 5.19
N GLY A 48 -12.99 -2.61 6.01
CA GLY A 48 -14.23 -2.70 6.76
C GLY A 48 -15.46 -2.79 5.89
N GLY A 49 -15.33 -3.39 4.71
CA GLY A 49 -16.46 -3.51 3.79
C GLY A 49 -16.74 -2.28 2.97
N GLN A 50 -15.87 -1.28 3.06
CA GLN A 50 -16.05 -0.03 2.34
C GLN A 50 -14.84 0.25 1.46
N LYS A 51 -15.10 0.92 0.34
CA LYS A 51 -14.03 1.36 -0.53
C LYS A 51 -13.63 2.77 -0.11
N LYS A 52 -12.34 2.98 0.07
CA LYS A 52 -11.83 4.25 0.54
C LYS A 52 -10.65 4.68 -0.32
N ARG A 53 -10.61 5.96 -0.66
CA ARG A 53 -9.50 6.50 -1.42
C ARG A 53 -8.53 7.15 -0.45
N VAL A 54 -7.27 6.73 -0.50
CA VAL A 54 -6.26 7.19 0.47
C VAL A 54 -5.02 7.60 -0.30
N LYS A 55 -4.35 8.62 0.21
CA LYS A 55 -3.11 9.08 -0.39
C LYS A 55 -2.00 8.08 -0.12
N VAL A 56 -1.22 7.81 -1.16
CA VAL A 56 -0.08 6.89 -1.03
C VAL A 56 0.91 7.42 0.00
N ALA A 57 1.13 8.74 0.01
CA ALA A 57 2.07 9.32 0.95
C ALA A 57 1.68 9.05 2.40
N GLU A 58 0.39 9.07 2.68
CA GLU A 58 -0.05 8.78 4.03
C GLU A 58 0.15 7.31 4.39
N LEU A 59 -0.12 6.42 3.45
CA LEU A 59 0.10 5.00 3.70
C LEU A 59 1.58 4.71 3.92
N TYR A 60 2.43 5.35 3.14
CA TYR A 60 3.88 5.19 3.29
C TYR A 60 4.33 5.66 4.67
N ARG A 61 3.82 6.81 5.09
CA ARG A 61 4.19 7.35 6.38
C ARG A 61 3.76 6.42 7.52
N ARG A 62 2.60 5.81 7.39
CA ARG A 62 2.13 4.88 8.41
C ARG A 62 2.98 3.63 8.46
N ALA A 63 3.38 3.13 7.31
CA ALA A 63 4.11 1.87 7.25
C ALA A 63 5.57 2.02 7.63
N PHE A 64 6.20 3.10 7.14
CA PHE A 64 7.64 3.28 7.32
C PHE A 64 7.98 4.37 8.32
N ASN A 65 6.98 5.10 8.79
CA ASN A 65 7.17 6.14 9.79
C ASN A 65 8.12 7.24 9.31
N LYS A 66 8.03 7.55 8.03
CA LYS A 66 8.81 8.62 7.44
C LYS A 66 8.12 9.09 6.18
N LEU A 67 8.58 10.22 5.66
CA LEU A 67 7.97 10.78 4.46
C LEU A 67 8.38 9.99 3.24
N LEU A 68 7.47 9.96 2.27
CA LEU A 68 7.74 9.29 0.99
C LEU A 68 8.87 10.04 0.29
N PRO A 69 9.87 9.33 -0.23
CA PRO A 69 10.93 10.00 -0.98
C PRO A 69 10.36 10.67 -2.21
N GLU A 70 10.86 11.85 -2.49
CA GLU A 70 10.47 12.56 -3.69
C GLU A 70 11.58 12.54 -4.70
N ASP A 71 11.17 12.47 -5.91
CA ASP A 71 12.16 12.44 -7.00
C ASP A 71 12.43 13.82 -7.52
#